data_dee4cf9fe425353d2a37f930361e244e
#
_entry.id   dee4cf9fe425353d2a37f930361e244e
#
_cell.length_a   1.000
_cell.length_b   1.000
_cell.length_c   1.000
_cell.angle_alpha   90.00
_cell.angle_beta   90.00
_cell.angle_gamma   90.00
#
_symmetry.space_group_name_H-M   'P 1'
#
loop_
_entity.id
_entity.type
_entity.pdbx_description
1 polymer ?
#
loop_
_entity_poly.entity_id
_entity_poly.type
_entity_poly.pdbx_seq_one_letter_code
_entity_poly.pdbx_strand_id
1 'polypeptide(L)'
;MEGLMRTQISQAGSQFLQQQTYPSLGPTFGSRVGRLFYRSSVIMRNQQSYSSSNSVAASVKPLEASSVGHFDNTLPTREVLDLWQSTNAVCFDVDSTVCLDEGIDELAEFCGAGQAVAEWTARAMSGSVSFEEALAARLALFNPSLSQVQDFLEKRPPRLSPGIDELVKTLKENGNDVYLISGGFRQMINPVASILGIPRENIFANNLLFGDYGEFKGFDVNEPTSRSGGKATAVRNIRKSHDYKTLAMIGDGATDLEARQPGGADLFICYGGVQLREGVAANADWLVFNFKDLINSLK
;
A
#
# COMPACT_ATOMS: atom_id res chain seq x y z
N MET A 1 50.10 -16.57 41.78
CA MET A 1 50.29 -17.61 40.76
C MET A 1 49.27 -17.29 39.71
N GLU A 2 49.54 -16.34 38.78
CA GLU A 2 50.31 -16.48 37.51
C GLU A 2 49.78 -17.57 36.64
N GLY A 3 49.39 -17.17 35.48
CA GLY A 3 49.05 -18.00 34.34
C GLY A 3 48.47 -17.20 33.18
N LEU A 4 49.31 -16.29 32.61
CA LEU A 4 49.08 -15.70 31.24
C LEU A 4 49.10 -16.79 30.17
N MET A 5 48.22 -16.74 29.21
CA MET A 5 48.55 -17.13 27.83
C MET A 5 47.86 -16.22 26.80
N ARG A 6 48.72 -15.44 26.15
CA ARG A 6 48.49 -14.78 24.85
C ARG A 6 48.65 -15.81 23.73
N THR A 7 47.99 -15.57 22.62
CA THR A 7 48.40 -15.79 21.24
C THR A 7 47.16 -15.98 20.37
N GLN A 8 46.96 -15.56 19.13
CA GLN A 8 47.74 -14.78 18.19
C GLN A 8 46.75 -14.26 17.10
N ILE A 9 47.05 -13.09 16.60
CA ILE A 9 46.46 -12.47 15.43
C ILE A 9 46.98 -13.21 14.20
N SER A 10 46.10 -13.56 13.25
CA SER A 10 46.47 -13.88 11.88
C SER A 10 45.72 -13.04 10.88
N GLN A 11 46.45 -12.10 10.30
CA GLN A 11 46.09 -11.36 9.06
C GLN A 11 46.41 -12.29 7.86
N ALA A 12 45.48 -12.39 6.92
CA ALA A 12 45.72 -12.61 5.49
C ALA A 12 44.37 -12.44 4.80
N GLY A 13 44.15 -11.73 3.73
CA GLY A 13 44.98 -11.08 2.75
C GLY A 13 44.02 -10.63 1.66
N SER A 14 44.17 -9.37 1.26
CA SER A 14 43.50 -8.76 0.13
C SER A 14 43.90 -9.38 -1.19
N GLN A 15 43.07 -9.16 -2.20
CA GLN A 15 43.26 -9.21 -3.67
C GLN A 15 42.38 -10.25 -4.37
N PHE A 16 41.41 -9.75 -5.15
CA PHE A 16 41.41 -9.84 -6.60
C PHE A 16 40.26 -9.02 -7.19
N LEU A 17 40.59 -7.81 -7.62
CA LEU A 17 39.86 -7.06 -8.64
C LEU A 17 40.23 -7.66 -10.01
N GLN A 18 39.28 -8.22 -10.71
CA GLN A 18 39.39 -8.44 -12.15
C GLN A 18 38.37 -7.61 -12.89
N GLN A 19 38.90 -6.56 -13.52
CA GLN A 19 38.25 -5.79 -14.57
C GLN A 19 38.14 -6.67 -15.82
N GLN A 20 36.93 -6.88 -16.32
CA GLN A 20 36.73 -7.34 -17.70
C GLN A 20 36.40 -6.18 -18.59
N THR A 21 37.31 -5.84 -19.47
CA THR A 21 37.20 -4.89 -20.56
C THR A 21 36.46 -5.51 -21.75
N TYR A 22 35.47 -4.81 -22.28
CA TYR A 22 34.83 -5.15 -23.56
C TYR A 22 35.54 -4.46 -24.70
N PRO A 23 35.75 -5.11 -25.86
CA PRO A 23 36.32 -4.49 -27.03
C PRO A 23 35.23 -3.73 -27.84
N SER A 24 35.58 -2.53 -28.20
CA SER A 24 34.86 -1.67 -29.17
C SER A 24 35.12 -2.17 -30.59
N LEU A 25 34.07 -2.33 -31.38
CA LEU A 25 34.15 -2.40 -32.84
C LEU A 25 33.40 -1.20 -33.45
N GLY A 26 34.17 -0.37 -34.14
CA GLY A 26 33.72 0.79 -34.86
C GLY A 26 33.15 0.47 -36.25
N PRO A 27 32.68 1.48 -36.99
CA PRO A 27 31.72 1.32 -38.08
C PRO A 27 32.36 1.15 -39.45
N THR A 28 31.76 0.34 -40.32
CA THR A 28 32.06 0.36 -41.76
C THR A 28 30.84 0.81 -42.57
N PHE A 29 31.09 1.82 -43.37
CA PHE A 29 30.27 2.40 -44.43
C PHE A 29 29.98 1.40 -45.57
N GLY A 30 28.81 1.53 -46.15
CA GLY A 30 28.48 0.83 -47.41
C GLY A 30 27.12 1.28 -48.00
N SER A 31 27.15 2.27 -48.81
CA SER A 31 26.04 2.80 -49.63
C SER A 31 25.56 1.81 -50.68
N ARG A 32 24.28 1.72 -50.94
CA ARG A 32 23.74 1.73 -52.31
C ARG A 32 22.21 2.00 -52.37
N VAL A 33 21.91 2.94 -53.23
CA VAL A 33 20.65 3.47 -53.72
C VAL A 33 19.84 2.39 -54.48
N GLY A 34 18.53 2.38 -54.26
CA GLY A 34 17.60 1.65 -55.08
C GLY A 34 16.18 2.21 -54.95
N ARG A 35 15.85 3.22 -55.77
CA ARG A 35 14.45 3.68 -55.96
C ARG A 35 13.70 2.65 -56.79
N LEU A 36 12.53 2.27 -56.31
CA LEU A 36 11.48 1.72 -57.18
C LEU A 36 10.14 2.34 -56.81
N PHE A 37 9.63 3.11 -57.75
CA PHE A 37 8.25 3.61 -57.78
C PHE A 37 7.32 2.43 -58.02
N TYR A 38 6.22 2.32 -57.26
CA TYR A 38 5.02 1.67 -57.75
C TYR A 38 3.76 2.41 -57.33
N ARG A 39 2.85 2.43 -58.31
CA ARG A 39 1.66 3.27 -58.49
C ARG A 39 0.57 3.02 -57.46
N SER A 40 -0.17 4.10 -57.22
CA SER A 40 -1.48 4.22 -56.56
C SER A 40 -2.53 3.26 -57.12
N SER A 41 -3.29 2.63 -56.27
CA SER A 41 -4.67 2.24 -56.51
C SER A 41 -5.51 2.59 -55.28
N VAL A 42 -6.43 3.53 -55.53
CA VAL A 42 -7.47 3.99 -54.62
C VAL A 42 -8.50 2.87 -54.48
N ILE A 43 -8.65 2.35 -53.26
CA ILE A 43 -9.83 1.57 -52.87
C ILE A 43 -10.49 2.32 -51.71
N MET A 44 -11.62 2.94 -52.00
CA MET A 44 -12.57 3.42 -50.99
C MET A 44 -13.03 2.23 -50.15
N ARG A 45 -12.80 2.30 -48.86
CA ARG A 45 -13.46 1.43 -47.90
C ARG A 45 -14.08 2.26 -46.78
N ASN A 46 -15.38 2.13 -46.70
CA ASN A 46 -16.32 2.48 -45.66
C ASN A 46 -15.68 2.84 -44.30
N GLN A 47 -15.93 4.07 -43.88
CA GLN A 47 -15.84 4.47 -42.49
C GLN A 47 -16.98 3.80 -41.68
N GLN A 48 -16.69 2.71 -41.06
CA GLN A 48 -17.45 2.33 -39.86
C GLN A 48 -16.84 3.08 -38.67
N SER A 49 -17.64 4.00 -38.17
CA SER A 49 -17.39 4.71 -36.92
C SER A 49 -17.29 3.69 -35.80
N TYR A 50 -16.06 3.44 -35.30
CA TYR A 50 -15.87 2.88 -33.98
C TYR A 50 -16.25 3.95 -32.99
N SER A 51 -17.37 3.75 -32.33
CA SER A 51 -17.70 4.48 -31.11
C SER A 51 -16.60 4.21 -30.07
N SER A 52 -15.88 5.26 -29.69
CA SER A 52 -15.02 5.26 -28.53
C SER A 52 -15.89 4.88 -27.33
N SER A 53 -15.66 3.69 -26.78
CA SER A 53 -16.12 3.34 -25.46
C SER A 53 -15.42 4.28 -24.49
N ASN A 54 -16.16 5.28 -24.00
CA ASN A 54 -15.77 6.05 -22.83
C ASN A 54 -15.58 5.05 -21.69
N SER A 55 -14.34 4.81 -21.31
CA SER A 55 -14.01 4.27 -20.00
C SER A 55 -14.48 5.32 -18.99
N VAL A 56 -15.62 5.07 -18.38
CA VAL A 56 -16.08 5.82 -17.21
C VAL A 56 -15.14 5.43 -16.07
N ALA A 57 -14.05 6.18 -15.93
CA ALA A 57 -13.33 6.23 -14.69
C ALA A 57 -14.34 6.76 -13.66
N ALA A 58 -14.85 5.88 -12.82
CA ALA A 58 -15.71 6.26 -11.72
C ALA A 58 -14.90 7.18 -10.81
N SER A 59 -15.14 8.48 -10.93
CA SER A 59 -14.63 9.48 -10.00
C SER A 59 -15.28 9.20 -8.65
N VAL A 60 -14.57 8.53 -7.76
CA VAL A 60 -14.99 8.36 -6.37
C VAL A 60 -14.94 9.73 -5.73
N LYS A 61 -16.12 10.36 -5.59
CA LYS A 61 -16.24 11.58 -4.78
C LYS A 61 -16.25 11.15 -3.32
N PRO A 62 -15.54 11.88 -2.43
CA PRO A 62 -15.64 11.63 -0.98
C PRO A 62 -17.12 11.65 -0.54
N LEU A 63 -17.51 10.69 0.29
CA LEU A 63 -18.84 10.67 0.89
C LEU A 63 -19.00 11.87 1.83
N GLU A 64 -20.06 12.66 1.60
CA GLU A 64 -20.40 13.74 2.51
C GLU A 64 -21.27 13.20 3.67
N ALA A 65 -21.05 13.70 4.88
CA ALA A 65 -21.72 13.28 6.11
C ALA A 65 -23.27 13.33 6.05
N SER A 66 -23.83 14.09 5.10
CA SER A 66 -25.28 14.27 4.95
C SER A 66 -26.05 13.07 4.43
N SER A 67 -25.39 12.03 3.92
CA SER A 67 -26.01 10.81 3.37
C SER A 67 -25.90 9.58 4.27
N VAL A 68 -25.31 9.74 5.46
CA VAL A 68 -24.96 8.64 6.38
C VAL A 68 -26.02 8.54 7.47
N GLY A 69 -26.38 7.30 7.86
CA GLY A 69 -27.20 7.01 9.02
C GLY A 69 -26.65 7.69 10.29
N HIS A 70 -27.50 7.88 11.28
CA HIS A 70 -27.10 8.57 12.50
C HIS A 70 -26.10 7.72 13.29
N PHE A 71 -24.83 8.14 13.34
CA PHE A 71 -23.79 7.56 14.19
C PHE A 71 -23.49 8.53 15.33
N ASP A 72 -23.58 8.04 16.57
CA ASP A 72 -23.36 8.88 17.77
C ASP A 72 -21.89 9.23 18.01
N ASN A 73 -20.97 8.50 17.38
CA ASN A 73 -19.52 8.64 17.53
C ASN A 73 -18.85 9.53 16.45
N THR A 74 -19.61 10.33 15.71
CA THR A 74 -19.05 11.36 14.81
C THR A 74 -18.49 12.56 15.60
N LEU A 75 -18.95 12.75 16.84
CA LEU A 75 -18.38 13.70 17.78
C LEU A 75 -17.62 12.92 18.86
N PRO A 76 -16.30 13.14 19.01
CA PRO A 76 -15.52 12.38 19.99
C PRO A 76 -15.86 12.79 21.41
N THR A 77 -15.85 11.86 22.34
CA THR A 77 -15.93 12.17 23.78
C THR A 77 -14.66 12.87 24.25
N ARG A 78 -14.68 13.41 25.46
CA ARG A 78 -13.49 14.05 26.06
C ARG A 78 -12.35 13.06 26.20
N GLU A 79 -12.63 11.85 26.61
CA GLU A 79 -11.64 10.78 26.77
C GLU A 79 -10.98 10.41 25.45
N VAL A 80 -11.76 10.34 24.36
CA VAL A 80 -11.26 10.07 23.00
C VAL A 80 -10.34 11.20 22.52
N LEU A 81 -10.72 12.46 22.79
CA LEU A 81 -9.87 13.62 22.47
C LEU A 81 -8.58 13.63 23.25
N ASP A 82 -8.64 13.34 24.56
CA ASP A 82 -7.46 13.29 25.43
C ASP A 82 -6.50 12.16 24.98
N LEU A 83 -7.03 11.00 24.58
CA LEU A 83 -6.24 9.93 23.98
C LEU A 83 -5.61 10.36 22.64
N TRP A 84 -6.38 10.98 21.76
CA TRP A 84 -5.90 11.44 20.46
C TRP A 84 -4.77 12.48 20.58
N GLN A 85 -4.95 13.45 21.47
CA GLN A 85 -3.95 14.49 21.72
C GLN A 85 -2.68 13.97 22.43
N SER A 86 -2.76 12.84 23.12
CA SER A 86 -1.64 12.23 23.84
C SER A 86 -0.99 11.06 23.08
N THR A 87 -1.38 10.80 21.82
CA THR A 87 -0.77 9.72 21.06
C THR A 87 0.72 9.91 20.86
N ASN A 88 1.49 8.81 21.00
CA ASN A 88 2.90 8.77 20.66
C ASN A 88 3.10 8.32 19.22
N ALA A 89 2.24 7.42 18.75
CA ALA A 89 2.31 6.88 17.40
C ALA A 89 0.92 6.69 16.79
N VAL A 90 0.83 6.90 15.48
CA VAL A 90 -0.39 6.72 14.69
C VAL A 90 -0.13 5.73 13.58
N CYS A 91 -0.91 4.65 13.56
CA CYS A 91 -0.90 3.63 12.54
C CYS A 91 -2.06 3.88 11.57
N PHE A 92 -1.76 3.90 10.28
CA PHE A 92 -2.75 4.07 9.24
C PHE A 92 -2.90 2.80 8.40
N ASP A 93 -4.12 2.43 8.10
CA ASP A 93 -4.39 1.61 6.92
C ASP A 93 -4.10 2.39 5.64
N VAL A 94 -3.88 1.69 4.53
CA VAL A 94 -3.52 2.34 3.26
C VAL A 94 -4.69 2.34 2.28
N ASP A 95 -5.19 1.15 1.94
CA ASP A 95 -6.27 1.00 0.97
C ASP A 95 -7.57 1.62 1.52
N SER A 96 -8.28 2.40 0.72
CA SER A 96 -9.50 3.13 1.13
C SER A 96 -9.34 4.04 2.37
N THR A 97 -8.14 4.28 2.86
CA THR A 97 -7.83 5.19 3.98
C THR A 97 -6.80 6.24 3.58
N VAL A 98 -5.51 5.89 3.49
CA VAL A 98 -4.46 6.80 3.00
C VAL A 98 -4.59 7.02 1.49
N CYS A 99 -4.99 5.98 0.75
CA CYS A 99 -5.27 6.02 -0.68
C CYS A 99 -6.77 5.90 -0.94
N LEU A 100 -7.20 6.44 -2.08
CA LEU A 100 -8.59 6.32 -2.56
C LEU A 100 -8.88 4.92 -3.15
N ASP A 101 -7.84 4.15 -3.46
CA ASP A 101 -7.91 2.91 -4.21
C ASP A 101 -7.57 1.70 -3.36
N GLU A 102 -8.02 0.53 -3.83
CA GLU A 102 -7.63 -0.80 -3.35
C GLU A 102 -6.48 -1.32 -4.22
N GLY A 103 -5.26 -1.38 -3.69
CA GLY A 103 -4.06 -1.64 -4.49
C GLY A 103 -4.07 -2.95 -5.25
N ILE A 104 -4.55 -4.05 -4.66
CA ILE A 104 -4.60 -5.36 -5.33
C ILE A 104 -5.63 -5.37 -6.47
N ASP A 105 -6.77 -4.69 -6.31
CA ASP A 105 -7.83 -4.65 -7.32
C ASP A 105 -7.38 -3.79 -8.51
N GLU A 106 -6.70 -2.67 -8.28
CA GLU A 106 -6.10 -1.83 -9.31
C GLU A 106 -5.00 -2.56 -10.11
N LEU A 107 -4.14 -3.31 -9.43
CA LEU A 107 -3.11 -4.13 -10.08
C LEU A 107 -3.74 -5.26 -10.91
N ALA A 108 -4.77 -5.91 -10.38
CA ALA A 108 -5.49 -6.97 -11.09
C ALA A 108 -6.20 -6.45 -12.33
N GLU A 109 -6.84 -5.26 -12.25
CA GLU A 109 -7.44 -4.60 -13.40
C GLU A 109 -6.39 -4.27 -14.46
N PHE A 110 -5.25 -3.72 -14.06
CA PHE A 110 -4.13 -3.45 -14.95
C PHE A 110 -3.61 -4.71 -15.66
N CYS A 111 -3.62 -5.85 -14.98
CA CYS A 111 -3.25 -7.16 -15.53
C CYS A 111 -4.40 -7.87 -16.27
N GLY A 112 -5.59 -7.27 -16.37
CA GLY A 112 -6.74 -7.83 -17.09
C GLY A 112 -7.56 -8.87 -16.32
N ALA A 113 -7.41 -8.95 -14.99
CA ALA A 113 -8.11 -9.90 -14.11
C ALA A 113 -9.07 -9.23 -13.10
N GLY A 114 -9.35 -7.93 -13.25
CA GLY A 114 -10.10 -7.13 -12.27
C GLY A 114 -11.42 -7.76 -11.86
N GLN A 115 -12.27 -8.20 -12.80
CA GLN A 115 -13.57 -8.78 -12.48
C GLN A 115 -13.43 -10.06 -11.62
N ALA A 116 -12.53 -10.96 -11.98
CA ALA A 116 -12.33 -12.22 -11.26
C ALA A 116 -11.78 -11.99 -9.85
N VAL A 117 -10.91 -10.97 -9.67
CA VAL A 117 -10.37 -10.59 -8.36
C VAL A 117 -11.44 -9.94 -7.49
N ALA A 118 -12.30 -9.07 -8.05
CA ALA A 118 -13.40 -8.42 -7.30
C ALA A 118 -14.37 -9.45 -6.67
N GLU A 119 -14.62 -10.58 -7.34
CA GLU A 119 -15.44 -11.65 -6.76
C GLU A 119 -14.81 -12.27 -5.49
N TRP A 120 -13.50 -12.44 -5.46
CA TRP A 120 -12.76 -12.91 -4.28
C TRP A 120 -12.69 -11.88 -3.19
N THR A 121 -12.53 -10.59 -3.54
CA THR A 121 -12.59 -9.48 -2.59
C THR A 121 -13.94 -9.46 -1.88
N ALA A 122 -15.04 -9.62 -2.60
CA ALA A 122 -16.38 -9.70 -2.00
C ALA A 122 -16.54 -10.89 -1.03
N ARG A 123 -15.97 -12.06 -1.37
CA ARG A 123 -15.97 -13.25 -0.47
C ARG A 123 -15.15 -13.00 0.80
N ALA A 124 -13.96 -12.39 0.68
CA ALA A 124 -13.15 -12.05 1.83
C ALA A 124 -13.88 -11.09 2.76
N MET A 125 -14.50 -10.05 2.20
CA MET A 125 -15.26 -9.05 2.96
C MET A 125 -16.51 -9.64 3.65
N SER A 126 -17.13 -10.67 3.09
CA SER A 126 -18.25 -11.37 3.73
C SER A 126 -17.82 -12.33 4.86
N GLY A 127 -16.51 -12.50 5.08
CA GLY A 127 -15.97 -13.44 6.07
C GLY A 127 -16.16 -14.92 5.71
N SER A 128 -16.52 -15.23 4.45
CA SER A 128 -16.74 -16.60 4.00
C SER A 128 -15.45 -17.39 3.72
N VAL A 129 -14.32 -16.70 3.62
CA VAL A 129 -12.98 -17.25 3.44
C VAL A 129 -11.98 -16.49 4.31
N SER A 130 -10.86 -17.14 4.67
CA SER A 130 -9.80 -16.45 5.43
C SER A 130 -9.09 -15.40 4.56
N PHE A 131 -8.43 -14.41 5.22
CA PHE A 131 -7.69 -13.38 4.52
C PHE A 131 -6.58 -13.98 3.64
N GLU A 132 -5.80 -14.90 4.20
CA GLU A 132 -4.67 -15.56 3.53
C GLU A 132 -5.11 -16.39 2.33
N GLU A 133 -6.25 -17.08 2.44
CA GLU A 133 -6.85 -17.85 1.33
C GLU A 133 -7.29 -16.91 0.21
N ALA A 134 -8.00 -15.84 0.55
CA ALA A 134 -8.45 -14.86 -0.41
C ALA A 134 -7.26 -14.13 -1.09
N LEU A 135 -6.20 -13.81 -0.34
CA LEU A 135 -5.00 -13.17 -0.87
C LEU A 135 -4.31 -14.08 -1.90
N ALA A 136 -4.08 -15.34 -1.52
CA ALA A 136 -3.46 -16.33 -2.41
C ALA A 136 -4.30 -16.58 -3.67
N ALA A 137 -5.60 -16.74 -3.52
CA ALA A 137 -6.52 -16.98 -4.64
C ALA A 137 -6.58 -15.79 -5.61
N ARG A 138 -6.66 -14.55 -5.10
CA ARG A 138 -6.63 -13.35 -5.92
C ARG A 138 -5.34 -13.25 -6.74
N LEU A 139 -4.17 -13.44 -6.13
CA LEU A 139 -2.87 -13.39 -6.81
C LEU A 139 -2.74 -14.49 -7.87
N ALA A 140 -3.24 -15.70 -7.59
CA ALA A 140 -3.19 -16.83 -8.54
C ALA A 140 -3.99 -16.58 -9.84
N LEU A 141 -4.95 -15.63 -9.84
CA LEU A 141 -5.72 -15.31 -11.03
C LEU A 141 -4.92 -14.56 -12.09
N PHE A 142 -3.90 -13.80 -11.71
CA PHE A 142 -3.15 -12.97 -12.66
C PHE A 142 -1.63 -13.10 -12.57
N ASN A 143 -1.09 -13.70 -11.49
CA ASN A 143 0.34 -13.99 -11.31
C ASN A 143 1.23 -12.83 -11.80
N PRO A 144 1.19 -11.64 -11.16
CA PRO A 144 1.79 -10.43 -11.72
C PRO A 144 3.30 -10.56 -11.82
N SER A 145 3.88 -10.42 -12.99
CA SER A 145 5.34 -10.35 -13.15
C SER A 145 5.91 -9.06 -12.57
N LEU A 146 7.20 -9.06 -12.25
CA LEU A 146 7.90 -7.86 -11.77
C LEU A 146 7.76 -6.70 -12.76
N SER A 147 7.84 -6.95 -14.06
CA SER A 147 7.68 -5.92 -15.09
C SER A 147 6.26 -5.33 -15.11
N GLN A 148 5.24 -6.17 -14.93
CA GLN A 148 3.86 -5.68 -14.84
C GLN A 148 3.64 -4.80 -13.61
N VAL A 149 4.23 -5.17 -12.46
CA VAL A 149 4.17 -4.34 -11.25
C VAL A 149 4.89 -3.01 -11.47
N GLN A 150 6.07 -3.01 -12.09
CA GLN A 150 6.82 -1.79 -12.41
C GLN A 150 6.04 -0.89 -13.37
N ASP A 151 5.51 -1.46 -14.45
CA ASP A 151 4.67 -0.77 -15.43
C ASP A 151 3.41 -0.17 -14.80
N PHE A 152 2.78 -0.91 -13.88
CA PHE A 152 1.63 -0.43 -13.11
C PHE A 152 1.98 0.80 -12.28
N LEU A 153 3.07 0.74 -11.51
CA LEU A 153 3.51 1.85 -10.65
C LEU A 153 3.88 3.11 -11.45
N GLU A 154 4.44 2.94 -12.65
CA GLU A 154 4.76 4.06 -13.54
C GLU A 154 3.51 4.70 -14.15
N LYS A 155 2.54 3.88 -14.58
CA LYS A 155 1.36 4.34 -15.31
C LYS A 155 0.20 4.75 -14.41
N ARG A 156 0.15 4.25 -13.17
CA ARG A 156 -0.91 4.52 -12.18
C ARG A 156 -0.29 4.99 -10.86
N PRO A 157 0.08 6.27 -10.76
CA PRO A 157 0.57 6.83 -9.50
C PRO A 157 -0.52 6.76 -8.42
N PRO A 158 -0.14 6.58 -7.12
CA PRO A 158 -1.10 6.47 -6.03
C PRO A 158 -1.93 7.74 -5.90
N ARG A 159 -3.23 7.57 -5.67
CA ARG A 159 -4.17 8.66 -5.42
C ARG A 159 -4.40 8.78 -3.91
N LEU A 160 -3.84 9.82 -3.30
CA LEU A 160 -3.97 10.04 -1.86
C LEU A 160 -5.36 10.58 -1.49
N SER A 161 -5.84 10.19 -0.34
CA SER A 161 -7.05 10.76 0.27
C SER A 161 -6.83 12.22 0.63
N PRO A 162 -7.83 13.11 0.39
CA PRO A 162 -7.70 14.54 0.63
C PRO A 162 -7.32 14.86 2.08
N GLY A 163 -6.23 15.61 2.29
CA GLY A 163 -5.77 16.07 3.59
C GLY A 163 -4.93 15.09 4.39
N ILE A 164 -4.64 13.90 3.86
CA ILE A 164 -3.77 12.92 4.54
C ILE A 164 -2.33 13.43 4.65
N ASP A 165 -1.83 14.12 3.65
CA ASP A 165 -0.51 14.74 3.64
C ASP A 165 -0.36 15.81 4.73
N GLU A 166 -1.38 16.65 4.90
CA GLU A 166 -1.44 17.66 5.97
C GLU A 166 -1.51 16.99 7.35
N LEU A 167 -2.33 15.94 7.52
CA LEU A 167 -2.42 15.20 8.78
C LEU A 167 -1.08 14.56 9.15
N VAL A 168 -0.46 13.82 8.23
CA VAL A 168 0.83 13.17 8.48
C VAL A 168 1.90 14.19 8.82
N LYS A 169 1.94 15.33 8.13
CA LYS A 169 2.85 16.41 8.43
C LYS A 169 2.62 16.97 9.84
N THR A 170 1.37 17.27 10.21
CA THR A 170 1.01 17.80 11.53
C THR A 170 1.37 16.81 12.65
N LEU A 171 1.11 15.52 12.47
CA LEU A 171 1.49 14.48 13.43
C LEU A 171 3.00 14.44 13.65
N LYS A 172 3.78 14.48 12.59
CA LYS A 172 5.25 14.48 12.67
C LYS A 172 5.80 15.75 13.32
N GLU A 173 5.22 16.91 13.04
CA GLU A 173 5.56 18.18 13.69
C GLU A 173 5.26 18.17 15.21
N ASN A 174 4.23 17.41 15.63
CA ASN A 174 3.89 17.19 17.02
C ASN A 174 4.75 16.09 17.71
N GLY A 175 5.70 15.49 16.96
CA GLY A 175 6.57 14.44 17.47
C GLY A 175 5.96 13.04 17.52
N ASN A 176 4.85 12.82 16.78
CA ASN A 176 4.26 11.50 16.65
C ASN A 176 5.02 10.67 15.60
N ASP A 177 5.22 9.40 15.88
CA ASP A 177 5.65 8.43 14.88
C ASP A 177 4.47 7.98 14.04
N VAL A 178 4.69 7.86 12.72
CA VAL A 178 3.64 7.48 11.76
C VAL A 178 4.01 6.16 11.10
N TYR A 179 3.07 5.22 11.07
CA TYR A 179 3.19 3.88 10.50
C TYR A 179 2.11 3.63 9.45
N LEU A 180 2.48 2.88 8.41
CA LEU A 180 1.54 2.32 7.44
C LEU A 180 1.39 0.82 7.68
N ILE A 181 0.16 0.34 7.90
CA ILE A 181 -0.13 -1.07 8.20
C ILE A 181 -1.22 -1.55 7.25
N SER A 182 -0.84 -2.33 6.26
CA SER A 182 -1.75 -2.71 5.17
C SER A 182 -1.67 -4.19 4.84
N GLY A 183 -2.81 -4.76 4.44
CA GLY A 183 -2.88 -6.06 3.76
C GLY A 183 -2.44 -6.01 2.29
N GLY A 184 -2.14 -4.83 1.75
CA GLY A 184 -1.58 -4.63 0.42
C GLY A 184 -0.08 -4.94 0.33
N PHE A 185 0.57 -4.49 -0.75
CA PHE A 185 1.95 -4.87 -1.05
C PHE A 185 2.91 -3.70 -0.93
N ARG A 186 4.08 -3.95 -0.30
CA ARG A 186 5.17 -2.98 -0.15
C ARG A 186 5.54 -2.29 -1.45
N GLN A 187 5.50 -3.00 -2.58
CA GLN A 187 5.81 -2.44 -3.89
C GLN A 187 4.91 -1.25 -4.23
N MET A 188 3.63 -1.30 -3.87
CA MET A 188 2.66 -0.22 -4.12
C MET A 188 2.63 0.81 -2.99
N ILE A 189 2.96 0.41 -1.77
CA ILE A 189 2.93 1.30 -0.59
C ILE A 189 4.19 2.15 -0.48
N ASN A 190 5.35 1.67 -0.95
CA ASN A 190 6.58 2.45 -0.93
C ASN A 190 6.49 3.82 -1.62
N PRO A 191 5.86 3.98 -2.80
CA PRO A 191 5.62 5.30 -3.39
C PRO A 191 4.75 6.21 -2.51
N VAL A 192 3.70 5.68 -1.89
CA VAL A 192 2.83 6.40 -0.95
C VAL A 192 3.64 6.91 0.25
N ALA A 193 4.40 6.02 0.88
CA ALA A 193 5.27 6.36 2.01
C ALA A 193 6.30 7.43 1.63
N SER A 194 6.86 7.35 0.41
CA SER A 194 7.82 8.34 -0.09
C SER A 194 7.20 9.73 -0.24
N ILE A 195 5.97 9.82 -0.75
CA ILE A 195 5.22 11.09 -0.88
C ILE A 195 4.96 11.69 0.50
N LEU A 196 4.57 10.88 1.48
CA LEU A 196 4.25 11.30 2.84
C LEU A 196 5.50 11.45 3.74
N GLY A 197 6.70 11.13 3.22
CA GLY A 197 7.95 11.18 3.97
C GLY A 197 7.97 10.18 5.14
N ILE A 198 7.28 9.05 5.03
CA ILE A 198 7.27 7.97 6.03
C ILE A 198 8.43 7.03 5.72
N PRO A 199 9.30 6.69 6.71
CA PRO A 199 10.44 5.82 6.49
C PRO A 199 9.99 4.37 6.22
N ARG A 200 10.82 3.63 5.47
CA ARG A 200 10.47 2.26 5.03
C ARG A 200 10.31 1.27 6.18
N GLU A 201 11.05 1.46 7.26
CA GLU A 201 10.96 0.69 8.49
C GLU A 201 9.61 0.84 9.20
N ASN A 202 8.88 1.92 8.92
CA ASN A 202 7.54 2.17 9.46
C ASN A 202 6.43 1.60 8.55
N ILE A 203 6.77 0.75 7.58
CA ILE A 203 5.80 0.09 6.71
C ILE A 203 5.67 -1.39 7.11
N PHE A 204 4.47 -1.80 7.46
CA PHE A 204 4.08 -3.20 7.72
C PHE A 204 3.09 -3.61 6.63
N ALA A 205 3.56 -4.36 5.66
CA ALA A 205 2.77 -4.74 4.49
C ALA A 205 3.33 -6.02 3.87
N ASN A 206 2.53 -6.69 3.05
CA ASN A 206 2.95 -7.88 2.36
C ASN A 206 4.01 -7.57 1.31
N ASN A 207 4.78 -8.57 0.91
CA ASN A 207 5.82 -8.44 -0.09
C ASN A 207 5.61 -9.46 -1.20
N LEU A 208 5.49 -8.99 -2.46
CA LEU A 208 5.47 -9.87 -3.62
C LEU A 208 6.87 -10.44 -3.87
N LEU A 209 6.95 -11.72 -4.14
CA LEU A 209 8.19 -12.43 -4.41
C LEU A 209 8.29 -12.77 -5.89
N PHE A 210 9.49 -12.55 -6.46
CA PHE A 210 9.78 -12.80 -7.86
C PHE A 210 11.00 -13.68 -8.01
N GLY A 211 11.06 -14.45 -9.09
CA GLY A 211 12.24 -15.21 -9.46
C GLY A 211 13.24 -14.39 -10.26
N ASP A 212 14.34 -15.03 -10.67
CA ASP A 212 15.48 -14.38 -11.33
C ASP A 212 15.12 -13.69 -12.65
N TYR A 213 14.07 -14.15 -13.32
CA TYR A 213 13.57 -13.58 -14.57
C TYR A 213 12.33 -12.67 -14.36
N GLY A 214 12.00 -12.35 -13.11
CA GLY A 214 10.87 -11.52 -12.76
C GLY A 214 9.51 -12.22 -12.78
N GLU A 215 9.49 -13.56 -12.88
CA GLU A 215 8.26 -14.33 -12.75
C GLU A 215 7.75 -14.34 -11.31
N PHE A 216 6.42 -14.32 -11.15
CA PHE A 216 5.77 -14.36 -9.84
C PHE A 216 6.04 -15.67 -9.11
N LYS A 217 6.43 -15.60 -7.82
CA LYS A 217 6.70 -16.75 -6.94
C LYS A 217 5.76 -16.82 -5.73
N GLY A 218 4.88 -15.83 -5.55
CA GLY A 218 4.02 -15.74 -4.39
C GLY A 218 4.25 -14.46 -3.59
N PHE A 219 3.96 -14.53 -2.31
CA PHE A 219 4.22 -13.44 -1.37
C PHE A 219 4.89 -13.98 -0.09
N ASP A 220 5.53 -13.08 0.67
CA ASP A 220 6.20 -13.47 1.90
C ASP A 220 5.17 -13.76 3.01
N VAL A 221 5.05 -15.04 3.36
CA VAL A 221 4.12 -15.53 4.41
C VAL A 221 4.58 -15.18 5.84
N ASN A 222 5.81 -14.68 6.02
CA ASN A 222 6.33 -14.28 7.31
C ASN A 222 5.92 -12.84 7.69
N GLU A 223 5.50 -12.03 6.73
CA GLU A 223 4.94 -10.71 7.05
C GLU A 223 3.69 -10.87 7.92
N PRO A 224 3.59 -10.14 9.04
CA PRO A 224 2.42 -10.26 9.93
C PRO A 224 1.10 -10.04 9.20
N THR A 225 1.09 -9.10 8.25
CA THR A 225 -0.09 -8.67 7.49
C THR A 225 -0.54 -9.67 6.42
N SER A 226 0.20 -10.78 6.22
CA SER A 226 -0.15 -11.82 5.25
C SER A 226 -1.27 -12.77 5.70
N ARG A 227 -1.75 -12.61 6.94
CA ARG A 227 -2.74 -13.51 7.56
C ARG A 227 -3.77 -12.76 8.39
N SER A 228 -4.85 -13.44 8.72
CA SER A 228 -5.90 -12.94 9.62
C SER A 228 -5.31 -12.49 10.97
N GLY A 229 -5.80 -11.37 11.51
CA GLY A 229 -5.26 -10.75 12.73
C GLY A 229 -3.88 -10.11 12.56
N GLY A 230 -3.39 -9.99 11.32
CA GLY A 230 -2.06 -9.51 11.00
C GLY A 230 -1.82 -8.06 11.38
N LYS A 231 -2.79 -7.16 11.11
CA LYS A 231 -2.71 -5.74 11.50
C LYS A 231 -2.61 -5.60 13.02
N ALA A 232 -3.44 -6.31 13.77
CA ALA A 232 -3.39 -6.34 15.24
C ALA A 232 -2.03 -6.83 15.77
N THR A 233 -1.44 -7.82 15.10
CA THR A 233 -0.10 -8.33 15.44
C THR A 233 0.99 -7.29 15.16
N ALA A 234 0.93 -6.60 14.01
CA ALA A 234 1.86 -5.53 13.66
C ALA A 234 1.81 -4.39 14.68
N VAL A 235 0.60 -3.92 15.05
CA VAL A 235 0.41 -2.85 16.05
C VAL A 235 0.98 -3.24 17.42
N ARG A 236 0.74 -4.48 17.88
CA ARG A 236 1.35 -4.97 19.15
C ARG A 236 2.88 -4.99 19.08
N ASN A 237 3.45 -5.41 17.97
CA ASN A 237 4.90 -5.44 17.79
C ASN A 237 5.49 -4.03 17.80
N ILE A 238 4.86 -3.07 17.12
CA ILE A 238 5.24 -1.65 17.12
C ILE A 238 5.23 -1.11 18.55
N ARG A 239 4.12 -1.28 19.29
CA ARG A 239 4.02 -0.84 20.67
C ARG A 239 5.16 -1.41 21.54
N LYS A 240 5.38 -2.71 21.45
CA LYS A 240 6.39 -3.40 22.24
C LYS A 240 7.81 -2.96 21.90
N SER A 241 8.11 -2.69 20.64
CA SER A 241 9.45 -2.32 20.19
C SER A 241 9.86 -0.91 20.61
N HIS A 242 8.89 0.00 20.77
CA HIS A 242 9.12 1.42 21.04
C HIS A 242 8.61 1.88 22.42
N ASP A 243 7.98 0.99 23.19
CA ASP A 243 7.38 1.29 24.50
C ASP A 243 6.37 2.45 24.47
N TYR A 244 5.60 2.56 23.37
CA TYR A 244 4.58 3.61 23.23
C TYR A 244 3.49 3.44 24.28
N LYS A 245 3.15 4.55 24.95
CA LYS A 245 2.08 4.60 25.96
C LYS A 245 0.71 4.68 25.31
N THR A 246 0.56 5.55 24.31
CA THR A 246 -0.70 5.77 23.59
C THR A 246 -0.48 5.60 22.10
N LEU A 247 -1.24 4.71 21.48
CA LEU A 247 -1.16 4.39 20.06
C LEU A 247 -2.58 4.40 19.45
N ALA A 248 -2.73 5.10 18.33
CA ALA A 248 -3.98 5.12 17.57
C ALA A 248 -3.87 4.28 16.29
N MET A 249 -4.96 3.63 15.90
CA MET A 249 -5.16 3.02 14.60
C MET A 249 -6.23 3.78 13.85
N ILE A 250 -5.97 4.13 12.59
CA ILE A 250 -6.91 4.81 11.68
C ILE A 250 -7.10 3.91 10.45
N GLY A 251 -8.34 3.58 10.14
CA GLY A 251 -8.67 2.71 9.01
C GLY A 251 -10.17 2.63 8.77
N ASP A 252 -10.60 1.91 7.72
CA ASP A 252 -12.01 1.73 7.37
C ASP A 252 -12.51 0.30 7.60
N GLY A 253 -11.59 -0.65 7.85
CA GLY A 253 -11.84 -2.08 7.85
C GLY A 253 -11.96 -2.74 9.21
N ALA A 254 -12.56 -3.94 9.23
CA ALA A 254 -12.67 -4.76 10.43
C ALA A 254 -11.31 -5.17 11.00
N THR A 255 -10.31 -5.38 10.12
CA THR A 255 -8.94 -5.72 10.52
C THR A 255 -8.22 -4.57 11.24
N ASP A 256 -8.65 -3.32 10.99
CA ASP A 256 -8.16 -2.13 11.68
C ASP A 256 -8.79 -2.01 13.06
N LEU A 257 -10.10 -2.24 13.14
CA LEU A 257 -10.82 -2.32 14.42
C LEU A 257 -10.24 -3.41 15.33
N GLU A 258 -9.85 -4.57 14.77
CA GLU A 258 -9.20 -5.66 15.53
C GLU A 258 -7.88 -5.23 16.18
N ALA A 259 -7.21 -4.19 15.69
CA ALA A 259 -6.00 -3.68 16.32
C ALA A 259 -6.26 -2.98 17.66
N ARG A 260 -7.51 -2.54 17.91
CA ARG A 260 -7.95 -1.94 19.15
C ARG A 260 -8.23 -3.01 20.21
N GLN A 261 -7.19 -3.45 20.88
CA GLN A 261 -7.22 -4.46 21.92
C GLN A 261 -6.11 -4.25 22.93
N PRO A 262 -6.18 -4.86 24.13
CA PRO A 262 -5.12 -4.74 25.13
C PRO A 262 -3.74 -5.08 24.57
N GLY A 263 -2.79 -4.15 24.72
CA GLY A 263 -1.44 -4.25 24.15
C GLY A 263 -1.33 -3.91 22.64
N GLY A 264 -2.45 -3.59 21.99
CA GLY A 264 -2.53 -3.05 20.64
C GLY A 264 -2.78 -1.53 20.64
N ALA A 265 -3.68 -1.03 19.77
CA ALA A 265 -4.08 0.37 19.76
C ALA A 265 -5.01 0.69 20.95
N ASP A 266 -4.85 1.88 21.53
CA ASP A 266 -5.71 2.42 22.59
C ASP A 266 -6.95 3.10 22.01
N LEU A 267 -6.81 3.58 20.77
CA LEU A 267 -7.83 4.33 20.06
C LEU A 267 -7.97 3.78 18.65
N PHE A 268 -9.22 3.53 18.22
CA PHE A 268 -9.54 3.24 16.84
C PHE A 268 -10.41 4.36 16.25
N ILE A 269 -9.90 4.99 15.19
CA ILE A 269 -10.61 6.02 14.43
C ILE A 269 -11.01 5.42 13.10
N CYS A 270 -12.33 5.34 12.86
CA CYS A 270 -12.86 4.89 11.58
C CYS A 270 -12.84 6.03 10.57
N TYR A 271 -12.20 5.84 9.42
CA TYR A 271 -12.24 6.79 8.31
C TYR A 271 -13.29 6.37 7.29
N GLY A 272 -14.40 7.11 7.25
CA GLY A 272 -15.51 6.89 6.31
C GLY A 272 -15.46 7.74 5.05
N GLY A 273 -14.34 8.44 4.78
CA GLY A 273 -14.25 9.40 3.68
C GLY A 273 -14.14 8.77 2.29
N VAL A 274 -13.70 7.50 2.19
CA VAL A 274 -13.62 6.72 0.94
C VAL A 274 -14.68 5.63 0.93
N GLN A 275 -14.64 4.77 1.93
CA GLN A 275 -15.58 3.67 2.09
C GLN A 275 -16.15 3.67 3.52
N LEU A 276 -17.47 3.55 3.66
CA LEU A 276 -18.12 3.43 4.94
C LEU A 276 -18.60 1.99 5.14
N ARG A 277 -18.07 1.32 6.16
CA ARG A 277 -18.50 -0.01 6.60
C ARG A 277 -19.26 0.18 7.91
N GLU A 278 -20.60 0.17 7.86
CA GLU A 278 -21.48 0.48 9.01
C GLU A 278 -21.11 -0.28 10.28
N GLY A 279 -20.83 -1.60 10.15
CA GLY A 279 -20.45 -2.43 11.30
C GLY A 279 -19.12 -2.04 11.94
N VAL A 280 -18.18 -1.51 11.18
CA VAL A 280 -16.91 -0.98 11.67
C VAL A 280 -17.10 0.40 12.28
N ALA A 281 -17.79 1.28 11.56
CA ALA A 281 -18.07 2.65 11.99
C ALA A 281 -18.81 2.70 13.32
N ALA A 282 -19.81 1.84 13.51
CA ALA A 282 -20.61 1.77 14.75
C ALA A 282 -19.78 1.32 15.98
N ASN A 283 -18.65 0.61 15.77
CA ASN A 283 -17.80 0.09 16.84
C ASN A 283 -16.49 0.90 16.99
N ALA A 284 -16.32 1.98 16.24
CA ALA A 284 -15.17 2.87 16.37
C ALA A 284 -15.31 3.80 17.58
N ASP A 285 -14.19 4.23 18.15
CA ASP A 285 -14.18 5.26 19.19
C ASP A 285 -14.53 6.62 18.62
N TRP A 286 -14.15 6.85 17.36
CA TRP A 286 -14.44 8.08 16.62
C TRP A 286 -14.60 7.76 15.12
N LEU A 287 -15.67 8.25 14.51
CA LEU A 287 -15.93 8.18 13.08
C LEU A 287 -15.67 9.55 12.44
N VAL A 288 -14.77 9.59 11.46
CA VAL A 288 -14.45 10.81 10.72
C VAL A 288 -14.64 10.59 9.21
N PHE A 289 -15.07 11.64 8.49
CA PHE A 289 -15.22 11.61 7.03
C PHE A 289 -14.16 12.44 6.31
N ASN A 290 -13.39 13.21 7.07
CA ASN A 290 -12.27 14.00 6.55
C ASN A 290 -11.16 14.10 7.60
N PHE A 291 -9.93 14.24 7.15
CA PHE A 291 -8.77 14.34 8.05
C PHE A 291 -8.64 15.69 8.75
N LYS A 292 -9.39 16.72 8.29
CA LYS A 292 -9.38 18.04 8.94
C LYS A 292 -9.93 17.99 10.37
N ASP A 293 -10.88 17.08 10.64
CA ASP A 293 -11.43 16.92 11.99
C ASP A 293 -10.33 16.47 12.95
N LEU A 294 -9.45 15.55 12.51
CA LEU A 294 -8.31 15.09 13.30
C LEU A 294 -7.25 16.16 13.47
N ILE A 295 -6.93 16.91 12.40
CA ILE A 295 -5.96 18.02 12.44
C ILE A 295 -6.41 19.10 13.40
N ASN A 296 -7.69 19.51 13.31
CA ASN A 296 -8.24 20.56 14.16
C ASN A 296 -8.26 20.18 15.65
N SER A 297 -8.32 18.89 15.93
CA SER A 297 -8.39 18.36 17.31
C SER A 297 -7.01 18.13 17.94
N LEU A 298 -5.91 18.29 17.20
CA LEU A 298 -4.53 18.24 17.70
C LEU A 298 -4.05 19.59 18.28
N LYS A 299 -4.84 20.63 18.12
CA LYS A 299 -4.52 22.02 18.53
C LYS A 299 -4.93 22.30 19.95
#